data_9c8771bbd3c15d344283697c576abaef
#
_entry.id   9c8771bbd3c15d344283697c576abaef
#
_cell.length_a   1.000
_cell.length_b   1.000
_cell.length_c   1.000
_cell.angle_alpha   90.00
_cell.angle_beta   90.00
_cell.angle_gamma   90.00
#
_symmetry.space_group_name_H-M   'P 1'
#
loop_
_entity.id
_entity.type
_entity.pdbx_description
1 polymer ?
#
loop_
_entity_poly.entity_id
_entity_poly.type
_entity_poly.pdbx_seq_one_letter_code
_entity_poly.pdbx_strand_id
1 'polypeptide(L)'
;METGKWIIPFKGRNASGSTEVNFLYQMENVFFMDNHRTASWCWENSISECSNIALIHIDAHYDAGMVETIDIIRLPDPKLSSVTEYTDEVYRSSPVTLCETPVITWDTYLYVFESIHRNKINSLLCLTHGYGAKFPNESIAVDIIADKAAQYLYQYVNFLGSVIINIDLDYFAKQNFKDGNPTRNLKSIAEAVGVLSTSSSVCITICLSPECCDGWEEAEAILKLFNHYAGFNFELPKS
;
A
#
# COMPACT_ATOMS: atom_id res chain seq x y z
N MET A 1 -8.84 -21.33 -12.17
CA MET A 1 -8.38 -19.94 -11.99
C MET A 1 -9.44 -19.27 -11.14
N GLU A 2 -9.13 -18.97 -9.90
CA GLU A 2 -10.07 -18.19 -9.08
C GLU A 2 -10.19 -16.79 -9.69
N THR A 3 -11.42 -16.42 -9.99
CA THR A 3 -11.74 -15.10 -10.51
C THR A 3 -11.76 -14.14 -9.32
N GLY A 4 -10.89 -13.15 -9.30
CA GLY A 4 -10.92 -12.12 -8.28
C GLY A 4 -12.23 -11.30 -8.30
N LYS A 5 -12.39 -10.40 -7.35
CA LYS A 5 -13.60 -9.57 -7.21
C LYS A 5 -13.27 -8.09 -7.13
N TRP A 6 -14.11 -7.28 -7.72
CA TRP A 6 -14.10 -5.83 -7.54
C TRP A 6 -14.75 -5.49 -6.20
N ILE A 7 -13.97 -4.92 -5.27
CA ILE A 7 -14.47 -4.35 -4.01
C ILE A 7 -15.01 -2.95 -4.30
N ILE A 8 -14.22 -2.13 -5.02
CA ILE A 8 -14.68 -0.90 -5.66
C ILE A 8 -14.63 -1.15 -7.17
N PRO A 9 -15.76 -1.08 -7.88
CA PRO A 9 -15.79 -1.24 -9.33
C PRO A 9 -14.89 -0.21 -10.03
N PHE A 10 -14.26 -0.62 -11.14
CA PHE A 10 -13.45 0.28 -11.94
C PHE A 10 -14.30 1.41 -12.55
N LYS A 11 -13.98 2.65 -12.19
CA LYS A 11 -14.71 3.87 -12.60
C LYS A 11 -14.10 4.55 -13.84
N GLY A 12 -13.00 4.00 -14.34
CA GLY A 12 -12.24 4.59 -15.44
C GLY A 12 -10.88 5.12 -14.99
N ARG A 13 -10.13 5.69 -15.93
CA ARG A 13 -8.80 6.28 -15.70
C ARG A 13 -8.94 7.76 -15.36
N ASN A 14 -9.67 8.04 -14.28
CA ASN A 14 -9.84 9.41 -13.81
C ASN A 14 -8.65 9.83 -12.94
N ALA A 15 -8.54 11.13 -12.67
CA ALA A 15 -7.59 11.63 -11.67
C ALA A 15 -7.84 10.95 -10.31
N SER A 16 -6.78 10.59 -9.64
CA SER A 16 -6.79 9.87 -8.37
C SER A 16 -5.99 10.68 -7.34
N GLY A 17 -6.53 11.84 -6.97
CA GLY A 17 -5.91 12.72 -5.99
C GLY A 17 -5.81 12.10 -4.59
N SER A 18 -5.60 12.90 -3.56
CA SER A 18 -5.35 12.39 -2.20
C SER A 18 -6.50 11.55 -1.61
N THR A 19 -7.70 11.67 -2.16
CA THR A 19 -8.92 11.06 -1.62
C THR A 19 -9.76 10.26 -2.62
N GLU A 20 -9.52 10.44 -3.91
CA GLU A 20 -10.29 9.77 -4.95
C GLU A 20 -9.77 8.35 -5.18
N VAL A 21 -10.71 7.41 -5.35
CA VAL A 21 -10.41 6.00 -5.65
C VAL A 21 -11.20 5.58 -6.88
N ASN A 22 -10.48 5.12 -7.91
CA ASN A 22 -11.08 4.64 -9.15
C ASN A 22 -11.37 3.14 -9.13
N PHE A 23 -10.62 2.37 -8.33
CA PHE A 23 -10.90 0.96 -8.15
C PHE A 23 -10.21 0.35 -6.92
N LEU A 24 -10.77 -0.78 -6.48
CA LEU A 24 -10.11 -1.73 -5.59
C LEU A 24 -10.52 -3.14 -6.05
N TYR A 25 -9.54 -3.95 -6.40
CA TYR A 25 -9.74 -5.32 -6.86
C TYR A 25 -8.96 -6.30 -5.96
N GLN A 26 -9.61 -7.38 -5.58
CA GLN A 26 -9.01 -8.44 -4.76
C GLN A 26 -8.87 -9.72 -5.56
N MET A 27 -7.69 -10.31 -5.53
CA MET A 27 -7.38 -11.65 -6.03
C MET A 27 -6.70 -12.41 -4.90
N GLU A 28 -7.45 -13.31 -4.25
CA GLU A 28 -7.01 -14.01 -3.05
C GLU A 28 -6.52 -13.05 -1.96
N ASN A 29 -5.23 -13.08 -1.61
CA ASN A 29 -4.58 -12.22 -0.63
C ASN A 29 -3.83 -11.04 -1.27
N VAL A 30 -4.01 -10.81 -2.57
CA VAL A 30 -3.43 -9.70 -3.32
C VAL A 30 -4.52 -8.69 -3.67
N PHE A 31 -4.26 -7.42 -3.38
CA PHE A 31 -5.16 -6.32 -3.69
C PHE A 31 -4.49 -5.36 -4.66
N PHE A 32 -5.22 -4.96 -5.71
CA PHE A 32 -4.80 -3.96 -6.68
C PHE A 32 -5.67 -2.73 -6.53
N MET A 33 -5.06 -1.54 -6.53
CA MET A 33 -5.73 -0.26 -6.34
C MET A 33 -5.03 0.84 -7.13
N ASP A 34 -5.71 1.94 -7.34
CA ASP A 34 -5.10 3.14 -7.94
C ASP A 34 -4.64 4.17 -6.90
N ASN A 35 -5.11 4.04 -5.66
CA ASN A 35 -4.79 4.95 -4.58
C ASN A 35 -4.58 4.21 -3.26
N HIS A 36 -3.48 4.47 -2.59
CA HIS A 36 -3.04 3.82 -1.35
C HIS A 36 -3.99 4.01 -0.16
N ARG A 37 -4.87 5.02 -0.16
CA ARG A 37 -5.77 5.24 0.98
C ARG A 37 -6.62 4.02 1.35
N THR A 38 -6.82 3.08 0.41
CA THR A 38 -7.57 1.84 0.67
C THR A 38 -6.72 0.71 1.25
N ALA A 39 -5.39 0.85 1.28
CA ALA A 39 -4.48 -0.22 1.67
C ALA A 39 -4.66 -0.64 3.14
N SER A 40 -4.77 0.32 4.06
CA SER A 40 -4.95 0.01 5.48
C SER A 40 -6.24 -0.78 5.74
N TRP A 41 -7.33 -0.50 5.04
CA TRP A 41 -8.56 -1.30 5.11
C TRP A 41 -8.32 -2.75 4.63
N CYS A 42 -7.57 -2.94 3.56
CA CYS A 42 -7.23 -4.27 3.06
C CYS A 42 -6.44 -5.07 4.09
N TRP A 43 -5.46 -4.44 4.75
CA TRP A 43 -4.65 -5.07 5.78
C TRP A 43 -5.48 -5.48 6.99
N GLU A 44 -6.32 -4.58 7.50
CA GLU A 44 -7.22 -4.86 8.64
C GLU A 44 -8.14 -6.05 8.39
N ASN A 45 -8.62 -6.19 7.16
CA ASN A 45 -9.49 -7.30 6.78
C ASN A 45 -8.75 -8.60 6.46
N SER A 46 -7.43 -8.54 6.30
CA SER A 46 -6.59 -9.70 5.93
C SER A 46 -5.79 -10.25 7.09
N ILE A 47 -5.33 -9.38 8.01
CA ILE A 47 -4.59 -9.85 9.18
C ILE A 47 -5.52 -10.57 10.15
N SER A 48 -5.08 -11.73 10.61
CA SER A 48 -5.72 -12.39 11.74
C SER A 48 -5.49 -11.57 13.03
N GLU A 49 -6.17 -11.91 14.11
CA GLU A 49 -5.92 -11.29 15.43
C GLU A 49 -4.55 -11.68 16.02
N CYS A 50 -3.60 -12.04 15.17
CA CYS A 50 -2.27 -12.44 15.59
C CYS A 50 -1.51 -11.29 16.24
N SER A 51 -0.60 -11.64 17.17
CA SER A 51 0.18 -10.67 17.94
C SER A 51 1.37 -10.09 17.17
N ASN A 52 1.77 -10.69 16.05
CA ASN A 52 2.99 -10.33 15.32
C ASN A 52 2.68 -9.90 13.89
N ILE A 53 3.10 -8.70 13.53
CA ILE A 53 2.98 -8.16 12.17
C ILE A 53 4.38 -7.78 11.67
N ALA A 54 4.72 -8.22 10.47
CA ALA A 54 5.82 -7.67 9.69
C ALA A 54 5.23 -6.87 8.52
N LEU A 55 5.65 -5.61 8.37
CA LEU A 55 5.23 -4.73 7.30
C LEU A 55 6.43 -4.32 6.46
N ILE A 56 6.34 -4.51 5.15
CA ILE A 56 7.31 -4.08 4.16
C ILE A 56 6.64 -3.07 3.25
N HIS A 57 7.16 -1.86 3.21
CA HIS A 57 6.68 -0.74 2.41
C HIS A 57 7.70 -0.41 1.32
N ILE A 58 7.27 -0.54 0.07
CA ILE A 58 8.07 -0.28 -1.14
C ILE A 58 7.35 0.81 -1.93
N ASP A 59 7.93 2.01 -1.98
CA ASP A 59 7.26 3.21 -2.45
C ASP A 59 8.31 4.31 -2.71
N ALA A 60 8.06 5.25 -3.59
CA ALA A 60 8.92 6.42 -3.69
C ALA A 60 8.83 7.32 -2.44
N HIS A 61 7.70 7.26 -1.74
CA HIS A 61 7.35 8.08 -0.57
C HIS A 61 7.38 7.28 0.72
N TYR A 62 7.34 7.97 1.87
CA TYR A 62 7.19 7.32 3.18
C TYR A 62 5.74 7.12 3.60
N ASP A 63 4.82 7.92 3.08
CA ASP A 63 3.37 7.90 3.38
C ASP A 63 3.04 7.87 4.89
N ALA A 64 3.88 8.55 5.67
CA ALA A 64 3.77 8.60 7.12
C ALA A 64 3.31 9.99 7.61
N GLY A 65 2.42 10.63 6.87
CA GLY A 65 1.76 11.87 7.26
C GLY A 65 1.03 11.71 8.60
N MET A 66 1.39 12.54 9.58
CA MET A 66 0.85 12.43 10.93
C MET A 66 -0.61 12.87 11.00
N VAL A 67 -1.39 12.11 11.76
CA VAL A 67 -2.78 12.36 12.09
C VAL A 67 -2.91 12.41 13.62
N GLU A 68 -3.81 13.26 14.12
CA GLU A 68 -4.06 13.36 15.56
C GLU A 68 -4.67 12.06 16.10
N THR A 69 -4.18 11.58 17.23
CA THR A 69 -4.63 10.33 17.85
C THR A 69 -6.15 10.30 18.07
N ILE A 70 -6.75 11.44 18.39
CA ILE A 70 -8.20 11.52 18.62
C ILE A 70 -9.00 11.22 17.35
N ASP A 71 -8.47 11.55 16.18
CA ASP A 71 -9.13 11.29 14.91
C ASP A 71 -8.98 9.84 14.49
N ILE A 72 -7.82 9.23 14.79
CA ILE A 72 -7.59 7.79 14.58
C ILE A 72 -8.57 6.94 15.42
N ILE A 73 -8.83 7.32 16.69
CA ILE A 73 -9.75 6.60 17.58
C ILE A 73 -11.20 6.64 17.06
N ARG A 74 -11.55 7.62 16.25
CA ARG A 74 -12.90 7.76 15.68
C ARG A 74 -13.14 6.96 14.42
N LEU A 75 -12.10 6.40 13.82
CA LEU A 75 -12.27 5.58 12.64
C LEU A 75 -13.24 4.42 12.91
N PRO A 76 -14.15 4.13 11.98
CA PRO A 76 -15.03 2.97 12.11
C PRO A 76 -14.21 1.68 12.11
N ASP A 77 -14.75 0.63 12.73
CA ASP A 77 -14.11 -0.69 12.68
C ASP A 77 -14.06 -1.17 11.23
N PRO A 78 -12.87 -1.36 10.64
CA PRO A 78 -12.71 -1.75 9.24
C PRO A 78 -13.31 -3.13 8.94
N LYS A 79 -13.46 -4.00 9.93
CA LYS A 79 -14.11 -5.33 9.77
C LYS A 79 -15.63 -5.25 9.70
N LEU A 80 -16.21 -4.15 10.17
CA LEU A 80 -17.66 -3.92 10.21
C LEU A 80 -18.13 -2.86 9.21
N SER A 81 -17.20 -2.13 8.59
CA SER A 81 -17.46 -1.04 7.66
C SER A 81 -17.04 -1.42 6.24
N SER A 82 -17.68 -0.82 5.25
CA SER A 82 -17.19 -0.84 3.88
C SER A 82 -15.87 -0.06 3.77
N VAL A 83 -15.12 -0.29 2.71
CA VAL A 83 -13.88 0.47 2.45
C VAL A 83 -14.15 1.97 2.36
N THR A 84 -15.28 2.39 1.76
CA THR A 84 -15.66 3.80 1.64
C THR A 84 -15.98 4.42 3.00
N GLU A 85 -16.79 3.75 3.83
CA GLU A 85 -17.08 4.22 5.17
C GLU A 85 -15.82 4.39 6.02
N TYR A 86 -14.88 3.45 5.91
CA TYR A 86 -13.61 3.51 6.64
C TYR A 86 -12.70 4.64 6.16
N THR A 87 -12.59 4.84 4.84
CA THR A 87 -11.67 5.83 4.28
C THR A 87 -12.23 7.25 4.25
N ASP A 88 -13.55 7.42 4.23
CA ASP A 88 -14.19 8.76 4.12
C ASP A 88 -14.47 9.40 5.49
N GLU A 89 -14.06 8.74 6.59
CA GLU A 89 -14.12 9.38 7.91
C GLU A 89 -13.27 10.65 7.92
N VAL A 90 -13.87 11.75 8.40
CA VAL A 90 -13.24 13.07 8.37
C VAL A 90 -12.89 13.57 9.76
N TYR A 91 -11.76 14.23 9.91
CA TYR A 91 -11.45 14.95 11.12
C TYR A 91 -11.89 16.41 11.03
N ARG A 92 -12.29 16.97 12.17
CA ARG A 92 -12.62 18.39 12.30
C ARG A 92 -11.49 19.09 13.01
N SER A 93 -10.58 19.66 12.26
CA SER A 93 -9.36 20.29 12.78
C SER A 93 -9.62 21.53 13.66
N SER A 94 -10.78 22.15 13.59
CA SER A 94 -11.18 23.27 14.46
C SER A 94 -12.65 23.65 14.20
N PRO A 95 -13.39 24.16 15.19
CA PRO A 95 -14.71 24.76 14.94
C PRO A 95 -14.64 26.03 14.07
N VAL A 96 -13.46 26.53 13.75
CA VAL A 96 -13.24 27.73 12.93
C VAL A 96 -12.87 27.37 11.48
N THR A 97 -12.25 26.23 11.23
CA THR A 97 -11.94 25.76 9.87
C THR A 97 -13.06 24.83 9.41
N LEU A 98 -13.88 25.29 8.47
CA LEU A 98 -14.96 24.52 7.84
C LEU A 98 -14.46 23.45 6.85
N CYS A 99 -13.16 23.19 6.77
CA CYS A 99 -12.59 22.17 5.90
C CYS A 99 -12.63 20.81 6.61
N GLU A 100 -13.50 19.94 6.14
CA GLU A 100 -13.49 18.52 6.48
C GLU A 100 -12.39 17.85 5.66
N THR A 101 -11.41 17.25 6.32
CA THR A 101 -10.33 16.52 5.66
C THR A 101 -10.42 15.05 6.07
N PRO A 102 -10.38 14.10 5.15
CA PRO A 102 -10.36 12.69 5.49
C PRO A 102 -9.16 12.35 6.39
N VAL A 103 -9.38 11.48 7.38
CA VAL A 103 -8.33 10.97 8.26
C VAL A 103 -7.35 10.12 7.45
N ILE A 104 -7.90 9.32 6.52
CA ILE A 104 -7.12 8.44 5.66
C ILE A 104 -7.04 9.03 4.26
N THR A 105 -5.83 9.42 3.90
CA THR A 105 -5.42 9.90 2.57
C THR A 105 -4.31 9.02 2.02
N TRP A 106 -3.87 9.27 0.79
CA TRP A 106 -2.78 8.52 0.15
C TRP A 106 -1.43 8.58 0.90
N ASP A 107 -1.23 9.58 1.76
CA ASP A 107 0.01 9.84 2.48
C ASP A 107 -0.10 9.68 4.01
N THR A 108 -1.30 9.34 4.55
CA THR A 108 -1.53 9.15 5.99
C THR A 108 -1.87 7.71 6.38
N TYR A 109 -2.35 6.89 5.44
CA TYR A 109 -2.86 5.53 5.70
C TYR A 109 -1.86 4.64 6.45
N LEU A 110 -0.57 4.77 6.12
CA LEU A 110 0.49 3.95 6.73
C LEU A 110 0.76 4.36 8.17
N TYR A 111 0.79 5.68 8.44
CA TYR A 111 0.91 6.20 9.81
C TYR A 111 -0.29 5.81 10.68
N VAL A 112 -1.50 5.89 10.13
CA VAL A 112 -2.73 5.47 10.82
C VAL A 112 -2.64 4.00 11.21
N PHE A 113 -2.30 3.12 10.28
CA PHE A 113 -2.15 1.69 10.56
C PHE A 113 -1.06 1.40 11.59
N GLU A 114 0.13 2.03 11.44
CA GLU A 114 1.22 1.89 12.41
C GLU A 114 0.80 2.34 13.81
N SER A 115 0.09 3.46 13.92
CA SER A 115 -0.38 3.98 15.20
C SER A 115 -1.35 3.05 15.91
N ILE A 116 -2.26 2.41 15.16
CA ILE A 116 -3.22 1.43 15.72
C ILE A 116 -2.51 0.16 16.18
N HIS A 117 -1.54 -0.32 15.39
CA HIS A 117 -0.92 -1.64 15.58
C HIS A 117 0.52 -1.59 16.10
N ARG A 118 1.02 -0.46 16.57
CA ARG A 118 2.41 -0.26 17.01
C ARG A 118 2.93 -1.38 17.92
N ASN A 119 2.11 -1.82 18.86
CA ASN A 119 2.49 -2.88 19.80
C ASN A 119 2.51 -4.29 19.20
N LYS A 120 1.99 -4.46 17.97
CA LYS A 120 1.95 -5.73 17.25
C LYS A 120 2.93 -5.78 16.08
N ILE A 121 3.37 -4.62 15.58
CA ILE A 121 4.33 -4.52 14.49
C ILE A 121 5.74 -4.77 15.05
N ASN A 122 6.32 -5.91 14.69
CA ASN A 122 7.66 -6.29 15.11
C ASN A 122 8.73 -5.85 14.11
N SER A 123 8.33 -5.56 12.86
CA SER A 123 9.22 -5.14 11.81
C SER A 123 8.47 -4.22 10.84
N LEU A 124 9.03 -3.06 10.57
CA LEU A 124 8.58 -2.13 9.55
C LEU A 124 9.79 -1.78 8.68
N LEU A 125 9.86 -2.34 7.49
CA LEU A 125 10.92 -2.10 6.53
C LEU A 125 10.44 -1.15 5.45
N CYS A 126 11.20 -0.09 5.17
CA CYS A 126 10.89 0.91 4.16
C CYS A 126 11.95 0.88 3.06
N LEU A 127 11.52 0.70 1.83
CA LEU A 127 12.31 0.89 0.63
C LEU A 127 11.74 2.09 -0.12
N THR A 128 12.35 3.27 0.06
CA THR A 128 11.83 4.51 -0.50
C THR A 128 12.90 5.31 -1.25
N HIS A 129 12.46 6.29 -2.05
CA HIS A 129 13.34 7.33 -2.60
C HIS A 129 13.49 8.53 -1.66
N GLY A 130 12.87 8.47 -0.48
CA GLY A 130 13.02 9.48 0.57
C GLY A 130 12.04 10.65 0.45
N TYR A 131 11.00 10.55 -0.37
CA TYR A 131 9.99 11.58 -0.53
C TYR A 131 8.91 11.51 0.57
N GLY A 132 8.15 12.60 0.71
CA GLY A 132 7.02 12.67 1.63
C GLY A 132 7.40 12.78 3.11
N ALA A 133 6.38 12.69 3.96
CA ALA A 133 6.53 12.76 5.41
C ALA A 133 7.12 11.45 5.97
N LYS A 134 8.23 11.57 6.69
CA LYS A 134 8.87 10.43 7.36
C LYS A 134 8.13 10.04 8.63
N PHE A 135 8.29 8.79 9.02
CA PHE A 135 7.86 8.34 10.34
C PHE A 135 8.49 9.18 11.46
N PRO A 136 7.75 9.44 12.56
CA PRO A 136 8.32 10.06 13.74
C PRO A 136 9.49 9.24 14.29
N ASN A 137 10.41 9.90 14.99
CA ASN A 137 11.62 9.26 15.54
C ASN A 137 11.36 8.07 16.49
N GLU A 138 10.14 7.95 16.98
CA GLU A 138 9.71 6.85 17.87
C GLU A 138 9.25 5.60 17.08
N SER A 139 9.16 5.69 15.77
CA SER A 139 8.77 4.57 14.93
C SER A 139 9.89 3.52 14.84
N ILE A 140 9.48 2.26 14.70
CA ILE A 140 10.38 1.12 14.44
C ILE A 140 10.75 0.99 12.94
N ALA A 141 10.44 1.97 12.11
CA ALA A 141 10.70 1.94 10.68
C ALA A 141 12.21 1.91 10.38
N VAL A 142 12.62 1.00 9.54
CA VAL A 142 14.01 0.82 9.11
C VAL A 142 14.11 0.92 7.60
N ASP A 143 14.92 1.87 7.13
CA ASP A 143 15.19 2.00 5.69
C ASP A 143 16.07 0.84 5.20
N ILE A 144 15.69 0.25 4.09
CA ILE A 144 16.43 -0.82 3.41
C ILE A 144 16.92 -0.36 2.04
N ILE A 145 17.96 -1.03 1.54
CA ILE A 145 18.55 -0.71 0.23
C ILE A 145 17.98 -1.59 -0.88
N ALA A 146 17.76 -1.00 -2.04
CA ALA A 146 17.11 -1.63 -3.19
C ALA A 146 17.73 -2.98 -3.61
N ASP A 147 19.07 -3.07 -3.67
CA ASP A 147 19.77 -4.29 -4.08
C ASP A 147 19.54 -5.48 -3.13
N LYS A 148 19.03 -5.22 -1.91
CA LYS A 148 18.73 -6.25 -0.93
C LYS A 148 17.23 -6.45 -0.69
N ALA A 149 16.37 -5.68 -1.35
CA ALA A 149 14.93 -5.71 -1.11
C ALA A 149 14.34 -7.14 -1.26
N ALA A 150 14.65 -7.83 -2.36
CA ALA A 150 14.20 -9.20 -2.57
C ALA A 150 14.73 -10.16 -1.48
N GLN A 151 15.98 -9.97 -1.02
CA GLN A 151 16.53 -10.78 0.07
C GLN A 151 15.77 -10.57 1.38
N TYR A 152 15.39 -9.34 1.69
CA TYR A 152 14.56 -9.04 2.86
C TYR A 152 13.18 -9.69 2.73
N LEU A 153 12.53 -9.59 1.56
CA LEU A 153 11.24 -10.25 1.33
C LEU A 153 11.31 -11.76 1.58
N TYR A 154 12.31 -12.45 1.07
CA TYR A 154 12.47 -13.89 1.27
C TYR A 154 12.65 -14.31 2.73
N GLN A 155 13.10 -13.43 3.62
CA GLN A 155 13.22 -13.74 5.06
C GLN A 155 11.84 -13.95 5.72
N TYR A 156 10.76 -13.44 5.12
CA TYR A 156 9.41 -13.55 5.66
C TYR A 156 8.62 -14.76 5.15
N VAL A 157 9.17 -15.58 4.26
CA VAL A 157 8.50 -16.82 3.77
C VAL A 157 8.06 -17.73 4.92
N ASN A 158 8.85 -17.79 6.00
CA ASN A 158 8.56 -18.61 7.17
C ASN A 158 8.26 -17.76 8.43
N PHE A 159 7.82 -16.52 8.26
CA PHE A 159 7.52 -15.67 9.39
C PHE A 159 6.30 -16.18 10.16
N LEU A 160 6.42 -16.29 11.49
CA LEU A 160 5.33 -16.71 12.36
C LEU A 160 4.48 -15.51 12.76
N GLY A 161 3.53 -15.14 11.90
CA GLY A 161 2.67 -13.98 12.08
C GLY A 161 2.02 -13.57 10.77
N SER A 162 1.46 -12.38 10.72
CA SER A 162 0.96 -11.77 9.49
C SER A 162 2.06 -10.95 8.82
N VAL A 163 2.21 -11.11 7.52
CA VAL A 163 3.12 -10.30 6.69
C VAL A 163 2.29 -9.39 5.80
N ILE A 164 2.56 -8.11 5.84
CA ILE A 164 1.98 -7.11 4.94
C ILE A 164 3.07 -6.66 3.99
N ILE A 165 2.81 -6.74 2.69
CA ILE A 165 3.67 -6.21 1.65
C ILE A 165 2.90 -5.13 0.93
N ASN A 166 3.31 -3.90 1.12
CA ASN A 166 2.75 -2.73 0.48
C ASN A 166 3.67 -2.23 -0.62
N ILE A 167 3.16 -2.14 -1.83
CA ILE A 167 3.93 -1.76 -3.02
C ILE A 167 3.22 -0.62 -3.71
N ASP A 168 3.91 0.51 -3.85
CA ASP A 168 3.56 1.54 -4.81
C ASP A 168 4.40 1.39 -6.07
N LEU A 169 3.72 1.33 -7.22
CA LEU A 169 4.42 1.18 -8.49
C LEU A 169 5.17 2.44 -8.92
N ASP A 170 4.88 3.59 -8.29
CA ASP A 170 5.62 4.82 -8.51
C ASP A 170 7.09 4.70 -8.08
N TYR A 171 7.40 3.78 -7.14
CA TYR A 171 8.77 3.43 -6.82
C TYR A 171 9.59 3.07 -8.07
N PHE A 172 8.94 2.44 -9.05
CA PHE A 172 9.56 2.00 -10.31
C PHE A 172 9.38 3.00 -11.46
N ALA A 173 8.74 4.17 -11.22
CA ALA A 173 8.55 5.17 -12.25
C ALA A 173 9.88 5.79 -12.71
N LYS A 174 10.00 6.07 -14.01
CA LYS A 174 11.25 6.54 -14.62
C LYS A 174 11.80 7.79 -13.96
N GLN A 175 10.93 8.70 -13.56
CA GLN A 175 11.30 9.96 -12.91
C GLN A 175 12.04 9.77 -11.58
N ASN A 176 11.88 8.63 -10.91
CA ASN A 176 12.46 8.35 -9.61
C ASN A 176 13.87 7.71 -9.69
N PHE A 177 14.33 7.34 -10.90
CA PHE A 177 15.65 6.75 -11.11
C PHE A 177 16.58 7.70 -11.87
N LYS A 178 17.52 8.33 -11.17
CA LYS A 178 18.49 9.27 -11.79
C LYS A 178 19.57 8.55 -12.61
N ASP A 179 20.03 7.35 -12.18
CA ASP A 179 21.16 6.62 -12.78
C ASP A 179 20.94 5.09 -12.75
N GLY A 180 19.75 4.62 -12.43
CA GLY A 180 19.46 3.22 -12.18
C GLY A 180 18.73 2.52 -13.32
N ASN A 181 18.76 1.21 -13.29
CA ASN A 181 17.88 0.38 -14.09
C ASN A 181 16.67 -0.03 -13.24
N PRO A 182 15.53 0.68 -13.33
CA PRO A 182 14.34 0.39 -12.52
C PRO A 182 13.85 -1.05 -12.74
N THR A 183 14.08 -1.59 -13.93
CA THR A 183 13.65 -2.94 -14.32
C THR A 183 14.35 -4.04 -13.52
N ARG A 184 15.62 -3.85 -13.11
CA ARG A 184 16.35 -4.87 -12.35
C ARG A 184 15.73 -5.11 -10.98
N ASN A 185 15.49 -4.04 -10.24
CA ASN A 185 14.90 -4.14 -8.90
C ASN A 185 13.43 -4.58 -8.98
N LEU A 186 12.66 -4.10 -9.96
CA LEU A 186 11.29 -4.51 -10.20
C LEU A 186 11.21 -6.03 -10.39
N LYS A 187 12.04 -6.62 -11.25
CA LYS A 187 12.02 -8.06 -11.50
C LYS A 187 12.24 -8.85 -10.22
N SER A 188 13.33 -8.58 -9.50
CA SER A 188 13.68 -9.35 -8.30
C SER A 188 12.65 -9.19 -7.16
N ILE A 189 12.08 -8.00 -7.01
CA ILE A 189 11.02 -7.72 -6.03
C ILE A 189 9.74 -8.45 -6.43
N ALA A 190 9.31 -8.34 -7.69
CA ALA A 190 8.09 -8.99 -8.18
C ALA A 190 8.17 -10.52 -8.07
N GLU A 191 9.29 -11.14 -8.42
CA GLU A 191 9.51 -12.58 -8.25
C GLU A 191 9.40 -13.00 -6.77
N ALA A 192 9.98 -12.23 -5.84
CA ALA A 192 9.87 -12.49 -4.40
C ALA A 192 8.43 -12.34 -3.90
N VAL A 193 7.71 -11.31 -4.36
CA VAL A 193 6.29 -11.08 -4.04
C VAL A 193 5.43 -12.23 -4.56
N GLY A 194 5.67 -12.71 -5.78
CA GLY A 194 4.96 -13.85 -6.36
C GLY A 194 5.14 -15.13 -5.53
N VAL A 195 6.33 -15.37 -4.98
CA VAL A 195 6.56 -16.49 -4.05
C VAL A 195 5.77 -16.31 -2.75
N LEU A 196 5.80 -15.11 -2.17
CA LEU A 196 5.13 -14.81 -0.91
C LEU A 196 3.60 -14.82 -1.02
N SER A 197 3.05 -14.50 -2.19
CA SER A 197 1.59 -14.51 -2.42
C SER A 197 0.95 -15.89 -2.26
N THR A 198 1.73 -16.97 -2.28
CA THR A 198 1.23 -18.33 -2.06
C THR A 198 0.90 -18.63 -0.60
N SER A 199 1.28 -17.76 0.33
CA SER A 199 1.03 -17.94 1.76
C SER A 199 -0.23 -17.20 2.21
N SER A 200 -1.12 -17.89 2.91
CA SER A 200 -2.33 -17.31 3.48
C SER A 200 -2.07 -16.32 4.64
N SER A 201 -0.86 -16.29 5.19
CA SER A 201 -0.47 -15.33 6.23
C SER A 201 0.08 -14.02 5.68
N VAL A 202 0.13 -13.88 4.36
CA VAL A 202 0.63 -12.69 3.66
C VAL A 202 -0.54 -11.92 3.07
N CYS A 203 -0.56 -10.61 3.26
CA CYS A 203 -1.43 -9.66 2.56
C CYS A 203 -0.58 -8.75 1.67
N ILE A 204 -0.91 -8.65 0.41
CA ILE A 204 -0.18 -7.84 -0.57
C ILE A 204 -1.10 -6.76 -1.11
N THR A 205 -0.67 -5.51 -1.04
CA THR A 205 -1.32 -4.37 -1.70
C THR A 205 -0.40 -3.81 -2.77
N ILE A 206 -0.93 -3.61 -3.97
CA ILE A 206 -0.22 -3.06 -5.13
C ILE A 206 -1.00 -1.85 -5.62
N CYS A 207 -0.42 -0.68 -5.44
CA CYS A 207 -0.98 0.59 -5.88
C CYS A 207 -0.35 1.03 -7.20
N LEU A 208 -1.17 1.51 -8.11
CA LEU A 208 -0.72 2.02 -9.40
C LEU A 208 -0.20 3.45 -9.30
N SER A 209 -0.79 4.26 -8.43
CA SER A 209 -0.44 5.67 -8.19
C SER A 209 -0.19 6.49 -9.47
N PRO A 210 -1.17 6.56 -10.39
CA PRO A 210 -0.97 7.22 -11.69
C PRO A 210 -0.59 8.70 -11.55
N GLU A 211 -0.99 9.37 -10.46
CA GLU A 211 -0.64 10.77 -10.19
C GLU A 211 0.85 10.94 -9.81
N CYS A 212 1.46 9.88 -9.28
CA CYS A 212 2.88 9.87 -8.90
C CYS A 212 3.77 9.20 -9.96
N CYS A 213 3.17 8.60 -10.99
CA CYS A 213 3.80 8.19 -12.24
C CYS A 213 3.63 9.30 -13.30
N ASP A 214 4.05 9.06 -14.53
CA ASP A 214 3.71 9.92 -15.66
C ASP A 214 2.33 9.51 -16.24
N GLY A 215 1.31 9.46 -15.38
CA GLY A 215 -0.07 9.11 -15.68
C GLY A 215 -0.34 7.60 -15.75
N TRP A 216 -1.58 7.29 -16.15
CA TRP A 216 -2.08 5.92 -16.22
C TRP A 216 -1.30 5.03 -17.17
N GLU A 217 -0.80 5.56 -18.29
CA GLU A 217 -0.07 4.78 -19.28
C GLU A 217 1.24 4.20 -18.69
N GLU A 218 2.01 5.02 -17.97
CA GLU A 218 3.22 4.54 -17.32
C GLU A 218 2.89 3.58 -16.16
N ALA A 219 1.91 3.93 -15.32
CA ALA A 219 1.51 3.08 -14.20
C ALA A 219 1.06 1.68 -14.66
N GLU A 220 0.25 1.60 -15.73
CA GLU A 220 -0.18 0.31 -16.31
C GLU A 220 0.98 -0.46 -16.98
N ALA A 221 1.93 0.25 -17.60
CA ALA A 221 3.11 -0.41 -18.17
C ALA A 221 3.98 -1.05 -17.07
N ILE A 222 4.16 -0.36 -15.94
CA ILE A 222 4.87 -0.89 -14.77
C ILE A 222 4.09 -2.07 -14.18
N LEU A 223 2.77 -1.94 -13.98
CA LEU A 223 1.90 -3.02 -13.51
C LEU A 223 2.02 -4.28 -14.36
N LYS A 224 1.95 -4.13 -15.68
CA LYS A 224 2.05 -5.25 -16.61
C LYS A 224 3.39 -5.99 -16.46
N LEU A 225 4.47 -5.24 -16.31
CA LEU A 225 5.81 -5.81 -16.13
C LEU A 225 5.93 -6.48 -14.74
N PHE A 226 5.41 -5.85 -13.70
CA PHE A 226 5.38 -6.40 -12.35
C PHE A 226 4.59 -7.71 -12.31
N ASN A 227 3.38 -7.73 -12.85
CA ASN A 227 2.50 -8.90 -12.92
C ASN A 227 3.15 -10.05 -13.71
N HIS A 228 3.85 -9.74 -14.81
CA HIS A 228 4.59 -10.75 -15.57
C HIS A 228 5.60 -11.50 -14.70
N TYR A 229 6.41 -10.79 -13.90
CA TYR A 229 7.42 -11.41 -13.04
C TYR A 229 6.85 -12.01 -11.75
N ALA A 230 5.79 -11.45 -11.21
CA ALA A 230 5.11 -11.99 -10.02
C ALA A 230 4.19 -13.19 -10.33
N GLY A 231 3.84 -13.40 -11.61
CA GLY A 231 2.90 -14.43 -12.03
C GLY A 231 1.43 -14.09 -11.79
N PHE A 232 1.09 -12.80 -11.70
CA PHE A 232 -0.28 -12.33 -11.52
C PHE A 232 -1.00 -12.13 -12.85
N ASN A 233 -2.33 -12.38 -12.86
CA ASN A 233 -3.19 -12.28 -14.06
C ASN A 233 -4.13 -11.07 -14.04
N PHE A 234 -3.84 -10.05 -13.22
CA PHE A 234 -4.68 -8.87 -13.14
C PHE A 234 -4.39 -7.91 -14.29
N GLU A 235 -5.45 -7.49 -14.98
CA GLU A 235 -5.41 -6.42 -15.98
C GLU A 235 -6.62 -5.50 -15.78
N LEU A 236 -6.42 -4.20 -15.97
CA LEU A 236 -7.53 -3.24 -15.95
C LEU A 236 -8.43 -3.42 -17.17
N PRO A 237 -9.75 -3.15 -17.03
CA PRO A 237 -10.67 -3.17 -18.16
C PRO A 237 -10.20 -2.23 -19.29
N LYS A 238 -10.38 -2.68 -20.52
CA LYS A 238 -10.19 -1.81 -21.69
C LYS A 238 -11.27 -0.74 -21.64
N SER A 239 -10.89 0.50 -21.85
CA SER A 239 -11.80 1.65 -21.97
C SER A 239 -12.67 1.54 -23.21
#